data_c1b025ed19e6636294ba323be12d6aaa
#
_entry.id   c1b025ed19e6636294ba323be12d6aaa
#
_cell.length_a   1.000
_cell.length_b   1.000
_cell.length_c   1.000
_cell.angle_alpha   90.00
_cell.angle_beta   90.00
_cell.angle_gamma   90.00
#
_symmetry.space_group_name_H-M   'P 1'
#
loop_
_entity.id
_entity.type
_entity.pdbx_description
1 polymer ?
#
loop_
_entity_poly.entity_id
_entity_poly.type
_entity_poly.pdbx_seq_one_letter_code
_entity_poly.pdbx_strand_id
1 'polypeptide(L)'
;IPHMKRVGGGRISNVTNLGAKQPGANSMPTSVTRAAGIALTKAMSKDLAQYNILVNTVCIGFIKSGQHEHRFEGMHEQNPSLTLDQFYVDRSQNVPLGRPGEGREAGDVICFLVSDRASYLTGTSVNIDGGTSGVV
;
A
#
# COMPACT_ATOMS: atom_id res chain seq x y z
N ILE A 1 20.21 -5.45 -1.47
CA ILE A 1 20.27 -6.91 -1.71
C ILE A 1 21.65 -7.46 -1.36
N PRO A 2 22.80 -6.91 -1.85
CA PRO A 2 24.12 -7.47 -1.52
C PRO A 2 24.41 -7.57 -0.02
N HIS A 3 24.02 -6.58 0.77
CA HIS A 3 24.16 -6.63 2.23
C HIS A 3 23.31 -7.76 2.85
N MET A 4 22.04 -7.89 2.45
CA MET A 4 21.14 -8.95 2.93
C MET A 4 21.70 -10.34 2.62
N LYS A 5 22.28 -10.53 1.44
CA LYS A 5 22.97 -11.81 1.09
C LYS A 5 24.14 -12.10 2.02
N ARG A 6 24.95 -11.09 2.36
CA ARG A 6 26.13 -11.27 3.26
C ARG A 6 25.74 -11.64 4.69
N VAL A 7 24.60 -11.12 5.18
CA VAL A 7 24.12 -11.42 6.55
C VAL A 7 23.17 -12.60 6.62
N GLY A 8 22.94 -13.31 5.49
CA GLY A 8 22.17 -14.56 5.45
C GLY A 8 20.65 -14.39 5.40
N GLY A 9 20.15 -13.23 5.03
CA GLY A 9 18.72 -13.02 4.84
C GLY A 9 18.28 -11.57 4.92
N GLY A 10 16.99 -11.34 4.69
CA GLY A 10 16.38 -10.02 4.75
C GLY A 10 14.89 -10.05 4.46
N ARG A 11 14.25 -8.90 4.67
CA ARG A 11 12.83 -8.69 4.40
C ARG A 11 12.66 -7.41 3.60
N ILE A 12 11.87 -7.47 2.53
CA ILE A 12 11.54 -6.33 1.68
C ILE A 12 10.01 -6.22 1.62
N SER A 13 9.48 -5.07 1.96
CA SER A 13 8.07 -4.74 1.77
C SER A 13 7.97 -3.57 0.80
N ASN A 14 7.42 -3.81 -0.38
CA ASN A 14 7.09 -2.76 -1.33
C ASN A 14 5.72 -2.17 -1.00
N VAL A 15 5.56 -0.86 -1.13
CA VAL A 15 4.27 -0.18 -0.92
C VAL A 15 3.73 0.28 -2.27
N THR A 16 2.50 -0.10 -2.57
CA THR A 16 1.75 0.35 -3.73
C THR A 16 0.31 0.68 -3.32
N ASN A 17 -0.57 0.89 -4.26
CA ASN A 17 -1.99 1.11 -3.98
C ASN A 17 -2.88 0.17 -4.79
N LEU A 18 -4.19 0.23 -4.53
CA LEU A 18 -5.19 -0.61 -5.20
C LEU A 18 -5.21 -0.47 -6.72
N GLY A 19 -4.83 0.69 -7.27
CA GLY A 19 -4.74 0.89 -8.72
C GLY A 19 -3.77 -0.05 -9.43
N ALA A 20 -2.86 -0.70 -8.68
CA ALA A 20 -1.99 -1.75 -9.20
C ALA A 20 -2.74 -3.04 -9.57
N LYS A 21 -3.83 -3.35 -8.87
CA LYS A 21 -4.67 -4.55 -9.07
C LYS A 21 -5.98 -4.24 -9.79
N GLN A 22 -6.53 -3.05 -9.53
CA GLN A 22 -7.82 -2.61 -10.04
C GLN A 22 -7.68 -1.18 -10.59
N PRO A 23 -7.12 -1.01 -11.80
CA PRO A 23 -6.95 0.30 -12.40
C PRO A 23 -8.30 0.91 -12.77
N GLY A 24 -8.50 2.18 -12.41
CA GLY A 24 -9.64 2.97 -12.85
C GLY A 24 -9.36 3.72 -14.14
N ALA A 25 -10.39 4.33 -14.72
CA ALA A 25 -10.23 5.25 -15.85
C ALA A 25 -9.33 6.43 -15.45
N ASN A 26 -8.56 6.94 -16.43
CA ASN A 26 -7.63 8.08 -16.23
C ASN A 26 -6.56 7.87 -15.16
N SER A 27 -6.19 6.60 -14.87
CA SER A 27 -5.20 6.27 -13.82
C SER A 27 -3.78 6.00 -14.35
N MET A 28 -3.56 6.18 -15.66
CA MET A 28 -2.21 6.09 -16.24
C MET A 28 -1.41 7.40 -16.03
N PRO A 29 -0.09 7.34 -15.87
CA PRO A 29 0.77 6.14 -15.85
C PRO A 29 0.83 5.44 -14.48
N THR A 30 0.17 5.99 -13.46
CA THR A 30 0.31 5.55 -12.06
C THR A 30 -0.05 4.08 -11.87
N SER A 31 -1.19 3.63 -12.40
CA SER A 31 -1.61 2.23 -12.23
C SER A 31 -0.67 1.24 -12.92
N VAL A 32 -0.13 1.61 -14.08
CA VAL A 32 0.81 0.76 -14.83
C VAL A 32 2.12 0.56 -14.05
N THR A 33 2.70 1.66 -13.55
CA THR A 33 3.95 1.58 -12.79
C THR A 33 3.78 0.81 -11.47
N ARG A 34 2.63 0.93 -10.82
CA ARG A 34 2.30 0.19 -9.59
C ARG A 34 2.04 -1.29 -9.85
N ALA A 35 1.38 -1.65 -10.95
CA ALA A 35 1.23 -3.04 -11.38
C ALA A 35 2.60 -3.69 -11.68
N ALA A 36 3.50 -2.96 -12.34
CA ALA A 36 4.87 -3.39 -12.54
C ALA A 36 5.61 -3.66 -11.20
N GLY A 37 5.34 -2.85 -10.15
CA GLY A 37 5.88 -3.07 -8.81
C GLY A 37 5.41 -4.39 -8.18
N ILE A 38 4.15 -4.81 -8.39
CA ILE A 38 3.65 -6.11 -7.95
C ILE A 38 4.37 -7.24 -8.71
N ALA A 39 4.49 -7.12 -10.04
CA ALA A 39 5.20 -8.09 -10.86
C ALA A 39 6.67 -8.20 -10.44
N LEU A 40 7.34 -7.08 -10.19
CA LEU A 40 8.70 -7.03 -9.68
C LEU A 40 8.82 -7.76 -8.33
N THR A 41 7.89 -7.52 -7.40
CA THR A 41 7.84 -8.21 -6.11
C THR A 41 7.79 -9.72 -6.31
N LYS A 42 6.95 -10.20 -7.23
CA LYS A 42 6.81 -11.62 -7.51
C LYS A 42 8.09 -12.23 -8.13
N ALA A 43 8.71 -11.54 -9.06
CA ALA A 43 9.99 -11.97 -9.65
C ALA A 43 11.09 -12.03 -8.59
N MET A 44 11.27 -10.92 -7.83
CA MET A 44 12.28 -10.86 -6.77
C MET A 44 12.07 -11.92 -5.68
N SER A 45 10.82 -12.25 -5.35
CA SER A 45 10.53 -13.28 -4.34
C SER A 45 11.04 -14.65 -4.72
N LYS A 46 11.04 -14.98 -6.02
CA LYS A 46 11.57 -16.24 -6.55
C LYS A 46 13.10 -16.21 -6.62
N ASP A 47 13.67 -15.13 -7.14
CA ASP A 47 15.12 -15.01 -7.34
C ASP A 47 15.89 -14.97 -6.01
N LEU A 48 15.27 -14.38 -4.98
CA LEU A 48 15.93 -14.07 -3.71
C LEU A 48 15.64 -15.09 -2.60
N ALA A 49 14.67 -15.98 -2.78
CA ALA A 49 14.31 -16.99 -1.78
C ALA A 49 15.50 -17.86 -1.35
N GLN A 50 16.37 -18.26 -2.29
CA GLN A 50 17.58 -19.03 -2.02
C GLN A 50 18.55 -18.34 -1.05
N TYR A 51 18.42 -17.02 -0.86
CA TYR A 51 19.24 -16.23 0.06
C TYR A 51 18.48 -15.86 1.34
N ASN A 52 17.33 -16.52 1.61
CA ASN A 52 16.45 -16.19 2.72
C ASN A 52 15.99 -14.71 2.74
N ILE A 53 15.85 -14.10 1.57
CA ILE A 53 15.31 -12.75 1.41
C ILE A 53 13.88 -12.87 0.93
N LEU A 54 12.93 -12.46 1.79
CA LEU A 54 11.50 -12.50 1.49
C LEU A 54 11.05 -11.12 0.98
N VAL A 55 10.24 -11.13 -0.08
CA VAL A 55 9.80 -9.92 -0.75
C VAL A 55 8.29 -9.93 -0.89
N ASN A 56 7.61 -8.96 -0.29
CA ASN A 56 6.16 -8.84 -0.31
C ASN A 56 5.73 -7.41 -0.70
N THR A 57 4.47 -7.24 -1.03
CA THR A 57 3.86 -5.94 -1.35
C THR A 57 2.65 -5.70 -0.48
N VAL A 58 2.44 -4.47 -0.05
CA VAL A 58 1.18 -3.98 0.48
C VAL A 58 0.53 -3.03 -0.52
N CYS A 59 -0.77 -3.21 -0.76
CA CYS A 59 -1.59 -2.36 -1.62
C CYS A 59 -2.49 -1.52 -0.70
N ILE A 60 -2.13 -0.26 -0.46
CA ILE A 60 -2.91 0.61 0.41
C ILE A 60 -4.11 1.20 -0.32
N GLY A 61 -5.22 1.30 0.39
CA GLY A 61 -6.42 2.02 -0.02
C GLY A 61 -6.38 3.48 0.40
N PHE A 62 -7.51 3.97 0.91
CA PHE A 62 -7.64 5.34 1.41
C PHE A 62 -7.09 5.42 2.84
N ILE A 63 -5.81 5.80 2.96
CA ILE A 63 -5.07 5.94 4.23
C ILE A 63 -4.79 7.43 4.45
N LYS A 64 -4.98 7.94 5.67
CA LYS A 64 -4.60 9.31 6.04
C LYS A 64 -3.11 9.53 5.81
N SER A 65 -2.78 10.62 5.11
CA SER A 65 -1.40 10.92 4.73
C SER A 65 -1.25 12.39 4.35
N GLY A 66 -0.03 12.91 4.41
CA GLY A 66 0.27 14.28 3.97
C GLY A 66 -0.16 14.57 2.53
N GLN A 67 -0.20 13.57 1.63
CA GLN A 67 -0.74 13.76 0.28
C GLN A 67 -2.23 14.11 0.29
N HIS A 68 -3.01 13.52 1.18
CA HIS A 68 -4.43 13.84 1.32
C HIS A 68 -4.65 15.16 2.02
N GLU A 69 -3.82 15.49 3.01
CA GLU A 69 -3.84 16.78 3.70
C GLU A 69 -3.52 17.91 2.72
N HIS A 70 -2.47 17.79 1.92
CA HIS A 70 -2.16 18.78 0.89
C HIS A 70 -3.27 18.92 -0.16
N ARG A 71 -3.97 17.84 -0.50
CA ARG A 71 -5.16 17.91 -1.37
C ARG A 71 -6.33 18.62 -0.68
N PHE A 72 -6.50 18.40 0.61
CA PHE A 72 -7.50 19.13 1.41
C PHE A 72 -7.19 20.62 1.42
N GLU A 73 -5.94 21.05 1.63
CA GLU A 73 -5.54 22.45 1.62
C GLU A 73 -6.00 23.17 0.35
N GLY A 74 -5.72 22.60 -0.84
CA GLY A 74 -6.18 23.16 -2.10
C GLY A 74 -7.71 23.22 -2.27
N MET A 75 -8.45 22.30 -1.63
CA MET A 75 -9.92 22.34 -1.63
C MET A 75 -10.45 23.34 -0.61
N HIS A 76 -9.82 23.46 0.54
CA HIS A 76 -10.18 24.42 1.60
C HIS A 76 -9.99 25.87 1.15
N GLU A 77 -8.96 26.16 0.34
CA GLU A 77 -8.78 27.50 -0.29
C GLU A 77 -9.99 27.91 -1.14
N GLN A 78 -10.62 26.93 -1.83
CA GLN A 78 -11.80 27.18 -2.66
C GLN A 78 -13.11 27.14 -1.86
N ASN A 79 -13.14 26.41 -0.77
CA ASN A 79 -14.28 26.28 0.13
C ASN A 79 -13.83 26.33 1.61
N PRO A 80 -13.71 27.53 2.21
CA PRO A 80 -13.26 27.70 3.59
C PRO A 80 -14.15 27.06 4.66
N SER A 81 -15.37 26.65 4.34
CA SER A 81 -16.25 25.93 5.26
C SER A 81 -15.93 24.42 5.36
N LEU A 82 -15.16 23.88 4.42
CA LEU A 82 -14.76 22.47 4.43
C LEU A 82 -13.76 22.24 5.56
N THR A 83 -14.07 21.32 6.47
CA THR A 83 -13.12 20.87 7.50
C THR A 83 -12.36 19.64 7.04
N LEU A 84 -11.19 19.38 7.64
CA LEU A 84 -10.41 18.18 7.34
C LEU A 84 -11.19 16.90 7.69
N ASP A 85 -11.95 16.91 8.78
CA ASP A 85 -12.77 15.76 9.16
C ASP A 85 -13.87 15.51 8.13
N GLN A 86 -14.55 16.56 7.65
CA GLN A 86 -15.55 16.42 6.61
C GLN A 86 -14.94 15.89 5.30
N PHE A 87 -13.76 16.37 4.91
CA PHE A 87 -13.03 15.87 3.77
C PHE A 87 -12.76 14.35 3.87
N TYR A 88 -12.36 13.86 5.04
CA TYR A 88 -12.14 12.42 5.24
C TYR A 88 -13.45 11.63 5.27
N VAL A 89 -14.50 12.14 5.91
CA VAL A 89 -15.84 11.52 5.94
C VAL A 89 -16.37 11.35 4.52
N ASP A 90 -16.39 12.43 3.74
CA ASP A 90 -16.92 12.42 2.37
C ASP A 90 -16.20 11.41 1.47
N ARG A 91 -14.89 11.31 1.59
CA ARG A 91 -14.09 10.38 0.81
C ARG A 91 -14.15 8.94 1.29
N SER A 92 -14.61 8.71 2.51
CA SER A 92 -14.77 7.37 3.08
C SER A 92 -16.11 6.71 2.76
N GLN A 93 -17.04 7.40 2.09
CA GLN A 93 -18.37 6.86 1.77
C GLN A 93 -18.33 5.55 0.98
N ASN A 94 -17.29 5.36 0.16
CA ASN A 94 -17.09 4.14 -0.63
C ASN A 94 -16.15 3.13 0.04
N VAL A 95 -15.73 3.37 1.27
CA VAL A 95 -14.93 2.42 2.05
C VAL A 95 -15.90 1.58 2.90
N PRO A 96 -15.97 0.25 2.74
CA PRO A 96 -16.90 -0.59 3.52
C PRO A 96 -16.78 -0.45 5.03
N LEU A 97 -15.56 -0.19 5.57
CA LEU A 97 -15.36 0.10 6.99
C LEU A 97 -15.83 1.51 7.40
N GLY A 98 -16.33 2.36 6.47
CA GLY A 98 -16.91 3.67 6.74
C GLY A 98 -15.91 4.75 7.19
N ARG A 99 -14.61 4.51 7.12
CA ARG A 99 -13.58 5.44 7.56
C ARG A 99 -12.30 5.31 6.74
N PRO A 100 -11.42 6.34 6.74
CA PRO A 100 -10.07 6.17 6.23
C PRO A 100 -9.28 5.23 7.14
N GLY A 101 -8.25 4.58 6.60
CA GLY A 101 -7.25 3.90 7.41
C GLY A 101 -6.27 4.89 8.01
N GLU A 102 -5.69 4.53 9.15
CA GLU A 102 -4.58 5.26 9.76
C GLU A 102 -3.23 4.73 9.22
N GLY A 103 -2.23 5.61 9.12
CA GLY A 103 -0.89 5.19 8.69
C GLY A 103 -0.31 4.05 9.54
N ARG A 104 -0.64 4.03 10.84
CA ARG A 104 -0.25 2.95 11.75
C ARG A 104 -0.83 1.60 11.34
N GLU A 105 -2.08 1.54 10.88
CA GLU A 105 -2.72 0.28 10.48
C GLU A 105 -1.98 -0.36 9.30
N ALA A 106 -1.49 0.46 8.35
CA ALA A 106 -0.61 -0.01 7.29
C ALA A 106 0.77 -0.42 7.82
N GLY A 107 1.31 0.35 8.76
CA GLY A 107 2.58 0.06 9.44
C GLY A 107 2.57 -1.28 10.17
N ASP A 108 1.49 -1.60 10.88
CA ASP A 108 1.34 -2.85 11.64
C ASP A 108 1.39 -4.08 10.72
N VAL A 109 0.76 -4.02 9.54
CA VAL A 109 0.83 -5.09 8.53
C VAL A 109 2.25 -5.20 7.95
N ILE A 110 2.90 -4.06 7.67
CA ILE A 110 4.29 -4.06 7.18
C ILE A 110 5.21 -4.66 8.24
N CYS A 111 5.07 -4.27 9.51
CA CYS A 111 5.85 -4.82 10.61
C CYS A 111 5.68 -6.34 10.72
N PHE A 112 4.46 -6.86 10.57
CA PHE A 112 4.23 -8.29 10.51
C PHE A 112 4.98 -8.93 9.33
N LEU A 113 4.86 -8.39 8.12
CA LEU A 113 5.47 -8.95 6.91
C LEU A 113 7.01 -8.94 6.95
N VAL A 114 7.62 -8.00 7.68
CA VAL A 114 9.09 -7.94 7.81
C VAL A 114 9.62 -8.64 9.07
N SER A 115 8.73 -9.18 9.90
CA SER A 115 9.09 -9.94 11.10
C SER A 115 9.31 -11.43 10.80
N ASP A 116 9.86 -12.15 11.76
CA ASP A 116 10.03 -13.61 11.68
C ASP A 116 8.70 -14.37 11.72
N ARG A 117 7.61 -13.73 12.14
CA ARG A 117 6.26 -14.33 12.12
C ARG A 117 5.76 -14.57 10.70
N ALA A 118 6.28 -13.83 9.72
CA ALA A 118 5.97 -13.98 8.30
C ALA A 118 7.02 -14.81 7.55
N SER A 119 7.76 -15.68 8.23
CA SER A 119 8.91 -16.42 7.68
C SER A 119 8.58 -17.34 6.49
N TYR A 120 7.30 -17.64 6.26
CA TYR A 120 6.85 -18.44 5.11
C TYR A 120 6.04 -17.64 4.09
N LEU A 121 6.06 -16.30 4.18
CA LEU A 121 5.37 -15.40 3.25
C LEU A 121 6.36 -14.69 2.34
N THR A 122 6.31 -14.99 1.04
CA THR A 122 7.07 -14.27 0.02
C THR A 122 6.30 -14.23 -1.30
N GLY A 123 6.41 -13.13 -2.03
CA GLY A 123 5.73 -12.91 -3.30
C GLY A 123 4.22 -12.70 -3.17
N THR A 124 3.74 -12.30 -2.00
CA THR A 124 2.34 -11.94 -1.77
C THR A 124 2.10 -10.44 -1.95
N SER A 125 0.83 -10.09 -2.15
CA SER A 125 0.34 -8.73 -2.29
C SER A 125 -0.91 -8.57 -1.42
N VAL A 126 -0.77 -7.88 -0.29
CA VAL A 126 -1.81 -7.74 0.75
C VAL A 126 -2.55 -6.42 0.55
N ASN A 127 -3.87 -6.45 0.48
CA ASN A 127 -4.70 -5.24 0.46
C ASN A 127 -4.89 -4.72 1.89
N ILE A 128 -4.68 -3.40 2.07
CA ILE A 128 -4.93 -2.66 3.31
C ILE A 128 -5.84 -1.50 2.95
N ASP A 129 -7.14 -1.74 2.85
CA ASP A 129 -8.03 -0.86 2.10
C ASP A 129 -9.45 -0.73 2.69
N GLY A 130 -9.70 -1.30 3.86
CA GLY A 130 -11.02 -1.26 4.48
C GLY A 130 -12.11 -1.98 3.68
N GLY A 131 -11.74 -2.90 2.78
CA GLY A 131 -12.67 -3.66 1.94
C GLY A 131 -13.03 -2.97 0.61
N THR A 132 -12.32 -1.91 0.23
CA THR A 132 -12.65 -1.11 -0.97
C THR A 132 -12.42 -1.86 -2.28
N SER A 133 -11.39 -2.72 -2.34
CA SER A 133 -11.05 -3.44 -3.57
C SER A 133 -12.05 -4.55 -3.87
N GLY A 134 -12.48 -4.65 -5.13
CA GLY A 134 -13.26 -5.78 -5.63
C GLY A 134 -12.41 -7.01 -5.98
N VAL A 135 -11.09 -6.93 -5.81
CA VAL A 135 -10.14 -8.02 -6.10
C VAL A 135 -9.25 -8.32 -4.88
N VAL A 136 -8.92 -9.58 -4.72
CA VAL A 136 -8.05 -10.08 -3.65
C VAL A 136 -6.58 -10.10 -4.04
#